data_5ccd9cc2aeafa48e050bc693d7419627
#
_entry.id   5ccd9cc2aeafa48e050bc693d7419627
#
_cell.length_a   1.000
_cell.length_b   1.000
_cell.length_c   1.000
_cell.angle_alpha   90.00
_cell.angle_beta   90.00
_cell.angle_gamma   90.00
#
_symmetry.space_group_name_H-M   'P 1'
#
loop_
_entity.id
_entity.type
_entity.pdbx_description
1 polymer ?
#
loop_
_entity_poly.entity_id
_entity_poly.type
_entity_poly.pdbx_seq_one_letter_code
_entity_poly.pdbx_strand_id
1 'polypeptide(L)'
;ITGGLEGINLACQAYIDPGDVILVEAPTFVQSVEIFDMFEAKCVGVAMDDDGLIPEDLERKIRQCHPKMIYVIPTFQNPSGRTLSLERRKAVAELAAKYDVLVLEDDPYRDIRYSGEDLPPIKHFDTTGHVVMAGSFSKIFSPGSRLGYVVADTETIQHLVDVKSATNSHTSMLPQILCAEFFKRGCYPAHHQMICDLYRRRRDVMLQSIDRYFPAGTKHSNPDGGLFTWVELPGGIDTSALLQESSTDPAVNVAFVAGEGFFSDRDGQGKNCMRMSFGNTPEDLIEEGVRRLGGLICSKLNK
;
A
#
# COMPACT_ATOMS: atom_id res chain seq x y z
N ILE A 1 -1.91 16.55 -8.61
CA ILE A 1 -0.81 16.45 -7.62
C ILE A 1 0.42 15.78 -8.21
N THR A 2 1.57 15.95 -7.56
CA THR A 2 2.86 15.42 -8.00
C THR A 2 3.08 13.99 -7.47
N GLY A 3 2.20 13.07 -7.89
CA GLY A 3 2.14 11.68 -7.44
C GLY A 3 1.43 11.51 -6.09
N GLY A 4 1.06 10.26 -5.73
CA GLY A 4 0.27 9.96 -4.54
C GLY A 4 0.86 10.46 -3.22
N LEU A 5 2.19 10.41 -3.04
CA LEU A 5 2.85 10.92 -1.83
C LEU A 5 2.60 12.41 -1.57
N GLU A 6 2.45 13.23 -2.62
CA GLU A 6 2.06 14.63 -2.43
C GLU A 6 0.64 14.74 -1.86
N GLY A 7 -0.29 13.87 -2.28
CA GLY A 7 -1.64 13.85 -1.72
C GLY A 7 -1.65 13.57 -0.22
N ILE A 8 -0.84 12.60 0.22
CA ILE A 8 -0.66 12.28 1.65
C ILE A 8 -0.08 13.50 2.39
N ASN A 9 1.00 14.08 1.86
CA ASN A 9 1.67 15.21 2.47
C ASN A 9 0.76 16.46 2.56
N LEU A 10 -0.02 16.77 1.51
CA LEU A 10 -0.96 17.89 1.50
C LEU A 10 -2.09 17.68 2.53
N ALA A 11 -2.61 16.45 2.67
CA ALA A 11 -3.59 16.13 3.69
C ALA A 11 -3.03 16.36 5.11
N CYS A 12 -1.78 15.95 5.35
CA CYS A 12 -1.12 16.22 6.63
C CYS A 12 -0.91 17.73 6.86
N GLN A 13 -0.42 18.47 5.87
CA GLN A 13 -0.23 19.92 6.00
C GLN A 13 -1.53 20.67 6.28
N ALA A 14 -2.67 20.18 5.76
CA ALA A 14 -3.96 20.83 5.92
C ALA A 14 -4.66 20.50 7.26
N TYR A 15 -4.41 19.30 7.82
CA TYR A 15 -5.27 18.76 8.88
C TYR A 15 -4.55 18.20 10.11
N ILE A 16 -3.21 18.05 10.09
CA ILE A 16 -2.47 17.40 11.17
C ILE A 16 -1.58 18.38 11.91
N ASP A 17 -1.77 18.44 13.22
CA ASP A 17 -0.92 19.16 14.17
C ASP A 17 -0.05 18.18 14.97
N PRO A 18 1.10 18.65 15.52
CA PRO A 18 1.96 17.84 16.37
C PRO A 18 1.20 17.18 17.53
N GLY A 19 1.32 15.86 17.64
CA GLY A 19 0.67 15.06 18.67
C GLY A 19 -0.70 14.49 18.29
N ASP A 20 -1.26 14.87 17.14
CA ASP A 20 -2.48 14.27 16.61
C ASP A 20 -2.32 12.77 16.36
N VAL A 21 -3.41 12.03 16.48
CA VAL A 21 -3.42 10.59 16.23
C VAL A 21 -3.92 10.29 14.82
N ILE A 22 -3.17 9.44 14.11
CA ILE A 22 -3.57 8.87 12.83
C ILE A 22 -3.74 7.35 13.02
N LEU A 23 -4.92 6.82 12.72
CA LEU A 23 -5.12 5.38 12.64
C LEU A 23 -4.63 4.88 11.29
N VAL A 24 -3.84 3.82 11.31
CA VAL A 24 -3.26 3.20 10.10
C VAL A 24 -3.52 1.70 10.11
N GLU A 25 -3.52 1.05 8.97
CA GLU A 25 -3.54 -0.41 8.88
C GLU A 25 -2.29 -1.01 9.54
N ALA A 26 -2.39 -2.18 10.13
CA ALA A 26 -1.24 -2.91 10.68
C ALA A 26 -1.16 -4.30 10.02
N PRO A 27 -0.24 -4.46 9.04
CA PRO A 27 0.81 -3.53 8.57
C PRO A 27 0.31 -2.44 7.61
N THR A 28 1.12 -1.36 7.41
CA THR A 28 0.82 -0.26 6.49
C THR A 28 2.05 0.20 5.68
N PHE A 29 1.87 1.15 4.76
CA PHE A 29 2.92 1.66 3.90
C PHE A 29 3.94 2.52 4.68
N VAL A 30 5.21 2.12 4.66
CA VAL A 30 6.29 2.73 5.46
C VAL A 30 6.44 4.22 5.17
N GLN A 31 6.44 4.63 3.87
CA GLN A 31 6.66 6.04 3.53
C GLN A 31 5.51 6.95 3.97
N SER A 32 4.29 6.44 4.13
CA SER A 32 3.22 7.24 4.73
C SER A 32 3.47 7.47 6.22
N VAL A 33 3.95 6.46 6.94
CA VAL A 33 4.34 6.60 8.36
C VAL A 33 5.48 7.59 8.50
N GLU A 34 6.49 7.53 7.63
CA GLU A 34 7.59 8.51 7.59
C GLU A 34 7.08 9.95 7.37
N ILE A 35 6.07 10.14 6.51
CA ILE A 35 5.42 11.45 6.34
C ILE A 35 4.70 11.85 7.62
N PHE A 36 3.93 10.96 8.24
CA PHE A 36 3.22 11.26 9.49
C PHE A 36 4.18 11.61 10.63
N ASP A 37 5.31 10.92 10.72
CA ASP A 37 6.39 11.23 11.67
C ASP A 37 6.97 12.66 11.45
N MET A 38 7.05 13.13 10.20
CA MET A 38 7.50 14.52 9.91
C MET A 38 6.56 15.58 10.49
N PHE A 39 5.28 15.25 10.67
CA PHE A 39 4.27 16.10 11.31
C PHE A 39 4.13 15.83 12.81
N GLU A 40 5.00 15.02 13.40
CA GLU A 40 4.95 14.60 14.79
C GLU A 40 3.61 13.94 15.17
N ALA A 41 2.93 13.32 14.21
CA ALA A 41 1.71 12.58 14.44
C ALA A 41 1.99 11.21 15.10
N LYS A 42 1.03 10.73 15.89
CA LYS A 42 1.09 9.42 16.53
C LYS A 42 0.34 8.40 15.70
N CYS A 43 1.04 7.49 15.04
CA CYS A 43 0.42 6.40 14.32
C CYS A 43 -0.02 5.28 15.28
N VAL A 44 -1.27 4.83 15.15
CA VAL A 44 -1.83 3.69 15.91
C VAL A 44 -2.37 2.67 14.92
N GLY A 45 -1.84 1.44 14.98
CA GLY A 45 -2.18 0.37 14.07
C GLY A 45 -3.61 -0.18 14.31
N VAL A 46 -4.37 -0.43 13.26
CA VAL A 46 -5.67 -1.13 13.26
C VAL A 46 -5.47 -2.53 12.69
N ALA A 47 -5.99 -3.55 13.38
CA ALA A 47 -5.84 -4.93 12.97
C ALA A 47 -6.44 -5.22 11.58
N MET A 48 -5.81 -6.15 10.87
CA MET A 48 -6.24 -6.63 9.56
C MET A 48 -6.37 -8.15 9.55
N ASP A 49 -7.26 -8.63 8.70
CA ASP A 49 -7.34 -10.04 8.27
C ASP A 49 -7.31 -10.14 6.74
N ASP A 50 -7.76 -11.26 6.17
CA ASP A 50 -7.71 -11.47 4.72
C ASP A 50 -8.64 -10.55 3.92
N ASP A 51 -9.69 -10.01 4.55
CA ASP A 51 -10.61 -9.01 3.97
C ASP A 51 -10.16 -7.55 4.21
N GLY A 52 -8.95 -7.34 4.71
CA GLY A 52 -8.36 -6.03 5.01
C GLY A 52 -8.60 -5.56 6.44
N LEU A 53 -8.67 -4.25 6.65
CA LEU A 53 -8.87 -3.61 7.94
C LEU A 53 -10.17 -4.07 8.62
N ILE A 54 -10.11 -4.39 9.92
CA ILE A 54 -11.24 -4.90 10.73
C ILE A 54 -12.05 -3.71 11.30
N PRO A 55 -13.32 -3.51 10.88
CA PRO A 55 -14.12 -2.35 11.27
C PRO A 55 -14.39 -2.26 12.79
N GLU A 56 -14.53 -3.39 13.46
CA GLU A 56 -14.76 -3.44 14.92
C GLU A 56 -13.54 -2.93 15.69
N ASP A 57 -12.34 -3.27 15.24
CA ASP A 57 -11.10 -2.76 15.81
C ASP A 57 -10.92 -1.27 15.50
N LEU A 58 -11.26 -0.86 14.26
CA LEU A 58 -11.26 0.55 13.87
C LEU A 58 -12.16 1.37 14.78
N GLU A 59 -13.43 0.98 14.96
CA GLU A 59 -14.37 1.70 15.82
C GLU A 59 -13.90 1.76 17.26
N ARG A 60 -13.39 0.66 17.79
CA ARG A 60 -12.80 0.60 19.12
C ARG A 60 -11.68 1.62 19.30
N LYS A 61 -10.76 1.70 18.33
CA LYS A 61 -9.62 2.63 18.36
C LYS A 61 -10.02 4.08 18.13
N ILE A 62 -11.01 4.35 17.29
CA ILE A 62 -11.59 5.70 17.15
C ILE A 62 -12.05 6.23 18.52
N ARG A 63 -12.79 5.40 19.27
CA ARG A 63 -13.29 5.77 20.61
C ARG A 63 -12.20 5.96 21.67
N GLN A 64 -11.11 5.18 21.55
CA GLN A 64 -10.01 5.20 22.52
C GLN A 64 -9.02 6.33 22.26
N CYS A 65 -8.70 6.57 21.02
CA CYS A 65 -7.59 7.44 20.63
C CYS A 65 -8.06 8.82 20.12
N HIS A 66 -9.35 8.99 19.78
CA HIS A 66 -9.90 10.21 19.18
C HIS A 66 -9.03 10.71 18.00
N PRO A 67 -8.83 9.89 16.95
CA PRO A 67 -7.91 10.20 15.88
C PRO A 67 -8.38 11.42 15.07
N LYS A 68 -7.43 12.15 14.52
CA LYS A 68 -7.70 13.20 13.55
C LYS A 68 -7.93 12.66 12.13
N MET A 69 -7.23 11.55 11.81
CA MET A 69 -7.26 10.94 10.48
C MET A 69 -7.20 9.43 10.56
N ILE A 70 -7.80 8.76 9.57
CA ILE A 70 -7.66 7.33 9.28
C ILE A 70 -6.98 7.25 7.91
N TYR A 71 -5.83 6.58 7.82
CA TYR A 71 -5.15 6.30 6.55
C TYR A 71 -5.36 4.85 6.16
N VAL A 72 -5.83 4.60 4.93
CA VAL A 72 -6.16 3.26 4.44
C VAL A 72 -5.79 3.11 2.97
N ILE A 73 -5.28 1.92 2.60
CA ILE A 73 -5.00 1.52 1.21
C ILE A 73 -5.99 0.39 0.85
N PRO A 74 -7.16 0.69 0.30
CA PRO A 74 -8.24 -0.28 0.22
C PRO A 74 -8.08 -1.33 -0.89
N THR A 75 -7.19 -1.11 -1.87
CA THR A 75 -7.04 -1.99 -3.03
C THR A 75 -5.60 -2.43 -3.20
N PHE A 76 -5.35 -3.74 -3.14
CA PHE A 76 -4.01 -4.34 -3.25
C PHE A 76 -2.99 -3.68 -2.32
N GLN A 77 -3.38 -3.59 -1.07
CA GLN A 77 -2.71 -2.87 0.02
C GLN A 77 -1.20 -3.12 0.04
N ASN A 78 -0.44 -2.09 0.27
CA ASN A 78 1.01 -2.16 0.49
C ASN A 78 1.28 -2.14 2.01
N PRO A 79 1.79 -3.26 2.59
CA PRO A 79 2.53 -4.34 1.94
C PRO A 79 1.75 -5.63 1.67
N SER A 80 0.51 -5.77 2.18
CA SER A 80 -0.14 -7.07 2.32
C SER A 80 -0.69 -7.66 1.02
N GLY A 81 -0.90 -6.83 -0.03
CA GLY A 81 -1.58 -7.24 -1.26
C GLY A 81 -3.08 -7.49 -1.10
N ARG A 82 -3.61 -7.34 0.11
CA ARG A 82 -5.04 -7.56 0.41
C ARG A 82 -5.92 -6.48 -0.17
N THR A 83 -7.18 -6.81 -0.38
CA THR A 83 -8.20 -5.86 -0.84
C THR A 83 -9.29 -5.75 0.21
N LEU A 84 -9.57 -4.52 0.65
CA LEU A 84 -10.65 -4.24 1.58
C LEU A 84 -11.99 -4.58 0.93
N SER A 85 -12.79 -5.45 1.57
CA SER A 85 -14.07 -5.91 1.05
C SER A 85 -15.08 -4.77 0.90
N LEU A 86 -16.11 -4.97 0.08
CA LEU A 86 -17.13 -3.96 -0.19
C LEU A 86 -17.84 -3.49 1.08
N GLU A 87 -18.20 -4.44 1.95
CA GLU A 87 -18.88 -4.16 3.22
C GLU A 87 -17.99 -3.33 4.14
N ARG A 88 -16.70 -3.63 4.19
CA ARG A 88 -15.76 -2.88 5.02
C ARG A 88 -15.48 -1.49 4.48
N ARG A 89 -15.49 -1.28 3.15
CA ARG A 89 -15.41 0.07 2.55
C ARG A 89 -16.58 0.94 2.99
N LYS A 90 -17.80 0.38 2.99
CA LYS A 90 -19.00 1.07 3.51
C LYS A 90 -18.87 1.38 4.99
N ALA A 91 -18.46 0.39 5.79
CA ALA A 91 -18.28 0.57 7.23
C ALA A 91 -17.25 1.66 7.57
N VAL A 92 -16.13 1.75 6.83
CA VAL A 92 -15.14 2.83 7.03
C VAL A 92 -15.76 4.20 6.75
N ALA A 93 -16.51 4.37 5.66
CA ALA A 93 -17.19 5.63 5.35
C ALA A 93 -18.25 5.99 6.41
N GLU A 94 -19.03 5.01 6.87
CA GLU A 94 -20.03 5.19 7.93
C GLU A 94 -19.39 5.59 9.27
N LEU A 95 -18.29 4.94 9.65
CA LEU A 95 -17.54 5.27 10.87
C LEU A 95 -16.92 6.67 10.79
N ALA A 96 -16.38 7.06 9.63
CA ALA A 96 -15.87 8.40 9.39
C ALA A 96 -16.93 9.47 9.64
N ALA A 97 -18.11 9.31 9.04
CA ALA A 97 -19.26 10.21 9.23
C ALA A 97 -19.78 10.21 10.67
N LYS A 98 -19.86 9.03 11.30
CA LYS A 98 -20.37 8.87 12.67
C LYS A 98 -19.51 9.56 13.73
N TYR A 99 -18.21 9.55 13.55
CA TYR A 99 -17.23 10.05 14.53
C TYR A 99 -16.56 11.36 14.11
N ASP A 100 -16.95 11.94 12.99
CA ASP A 100 -16.37 13.17 12.45
C ASP A 100 -14.85 13.07 12.28
N VAL A 101 -14.38 12.00 11.62
CA VAL A 101 -12.96 11.70 11.40
C VAL A 101 -12.65 11.67 9.91
N LEU A 102 -11.59 12.34 9.50
CA LEU A 102 -11.14 12.35 8.11
C LEU A 102 -10.57 10.98 7.72
N VAL A 103 -10.95 10.47 6.54
CA VAL A 103 -10.34 9.28 5.91
C VAL A 103 -9.47 9.74 4.75
N LEU A 104 -8.21 9.38 4.79
CA LEU A 104 -7.30 9.48 3.65
C LEU A 104 -7.21 8.10 2.97
N GLU A 105 -7.92 7.95 1.86
CA GLU A 105 -7.93 6.78 1.00
C GLU A 105 -6.80 6.89 -0.02
N ASP A 106 -5.74 6.07 0.11
CA ASP A 106 -4.63 6.01 -0.84
C ASP A 106 -4.81 4.82 -1.79
N ASP A 107 -5.12 5.08 -3.07
CA ASP A 107 -5.50 4.04 -4.03
C ASP A 107 -4.64 4.05 -5.31
N PRO A 108 -3.32 3.78 -5.21
CA PRO A 108 -2.42 3.83 -6.35
C PRO A 108 -2.43 2.55 -7.21
N TYR A 109 -3.07 1.46 -6.77
CA TYR A 109 -2.97 0.14 -7.39
C TYR A 109 -4.27 -0.36 -8.02
N ARG A 110 -5.42 0.29 -7.81
CA ARG A 110 -6.75 -0.21 -8.20
C ARG A 110 -6.84 -0.67 -9.66
N ASP A 111 -6.19 0.04 -10.57
CA ASP A 111 -6.20 -0.26 -12.00
C ASP A 111 -5.28 -1.45 -12.36
N ILE A 112 -4.44 -1.93 -11.46
CA ILE A 112 -3.60 -3.12 -11.68
C ILE A 112 -4.30 -4.35 -11.08
N ARG A 113 -5.44 -4.70 -11.63
CA ARG A 113 -6.20 -5.89 -11.28
C ARG A 113 -6.03 -6.96 -12.34
N TYR A 114 -5.77 -8.20 -11.93
CA TYR A 114 -5.64 -9.34 -12.85
C TYR A 114 -6.68 -10.44 -12.61
N SER A 115 -7.40 -10.39 -11.48
CA SER A 115 -8.49 -11.30 -11.16
C SER A 115 -9.52 -10.64 -10.25
N GLY A 116 -10.68 -11.29 -10.08
CA GLY A 116 -11.78 -10.75 -9.28
C GLY A 116 -12.52 -9.59 -9.97
N GLU A 117 -13.36 -8.88 -9.21
CA GLU A 117 -14.18 -7.77 -9.67
C GLU A 117 -13.68 -6.44 -9.13
N ASP A 118 -13.88 -5.36 -9.91
CA ASP A 118 -13.59 -4.01 -9.43
C ASP A 118 -14.55 -3.59 -8.33
N LEU A 119 -14.00 -3.09 -7.24
CA LEU A 119 -14.77 -2.55 -6.14
C LEU A 119 -14.75 -1.01 -6.17
N PRO A 120 -15.87 -0.35 -5.91
CA PRO A 120 -15.89 1.11 -5.79
C PRO A 120 -14.99 1.56 -4.63
N PRO A 121 -14.35 2.76 -4.73
CA PRO A 121 -13.53 3.30 -3.63
C PRO A 121 -14.40 3.61 -2.40
N ILE A 122 -13.76 3.82 -1.25
CA ILE A 122 -14.43 4.27 -0.03
C ILE A 122 -15.13 5.61 -0.28
N LYS A 123 -14.49 6.50 -1.05
CA LYS A 123 -15.04 7.79 -1.47
C LYS A 123 -16.41 7.68 -2.14
N HIS A 124 -16.69 6.58 -2.82
CA HIS A 124 -18.01 6.35 -3.45
C HIS A 124 -19.16 6.30 -2.42
N PHE A 125 -18.88 5.86 -1.20
CA PHE A 125 -19.87 5.74 -0.12
C PHE A 125 -19.91 6.98 0.79
N ASP A 126 -19.00 7.92 0.59
CA ASP A 126 -18.93 9.16 1.36
C ASP A 126 -20.01 10.14 0.90
N THR A 127 -21.00 10.39 1.75
CA THR A 127 -22.07 11.38 1.55
C THR A 127 -21.91 12.63 2.41
N THR A 128 -20.86 12.70 3.22
CA THR A 128 -20.69 13.70 4.28
C THR A 128 -19.40 14.51 4.14
N GLY A 129 -18.56 14.21 3.14
CA GLY A 129 -17.33 14.95 2.88
C GLY A 129 -16.13 14.52 3.71
N HIS A 130 -16.20 13.38 4.40
CA HIS A 130 -15.11 12.90 5.28
C HIS A 130 -14.03 12.10 4.57
N VAL A 131 -14.17 11.73 3.30
CA VAL A 131 -13.17 10.93 2.59
C VAL A 131 -12.43 11.77 1.56
N VAL A 132 -11.11 11.76 1.67
CA VAL A 132 -10.15 12.29 0.69
C VAL A 132 -9.49 11.12 0.00
N MET A 133 -9.76 10.93 -1.30
CA MET A 133 -9.15 9.87 -2.09
C MET A 133 -7.95 10.42 -2.87
N ALA A 134 -6.78 9.85 -2.67
CA ALA A 134 -5.56 10.13 -3.43
C ALA A 134 -5.27 8.99 -4.42
N GLY A 135 -5.15 9.31 -5.69
CA GLY A 135 -4.81 8.37 -6.75
C GLY A 135 -3.51 8.71 -7.44
N SER A 136 -2.96 7.75 -8.19
CA SER A 136 -1.66 7.90 -8.86
C SER A 136 -1.65 7.32 -10.26
N PHE A 137 -1.06 8.05 -11.22
CA PHE A 137 -0.77 7.54 -12.57
C PHE A 137 0.55 6.76 -12.66
N SER A 138 1.31 6.68 -11.56
CA SER A 138 2.64 6.05 -11.54
C SER A 138 2.64 4.58 -11.97
N LYS A 139 1.54 3.87 -11.75
CA LYS A 139 1.47 2.41 -12.00
C LYS A 139 0.84 2.06 -13.35
N ILE A 140 0.09 3.00 -13.97
CA ILE A 140 -0.65 2.80 -15.21
C ILE A 140 -0.16 3.65 -16.38
N PHE A 141 0.68 4.65 -16.11
CA PHE A 141 1.29 5.50 -17.14
C PHE A 141 2.81 5.51 -17.00
N SER A 142 3.36 6.21 -16.01
CA SER A 142 4.81 6.27 -15.79
C SER A 142 5.13 6.72 -14.36
N PRO A 143 5.95 5.97 -13.61
CA PRO A 143 6.38 6.39 -12.28
C PRO A 143 7.24 7.66 -12.31
N GLY A 144 8.02 7.87 -13.37
CA GLY A 144 8.88 9.06 -13.54
C GLY A 144 8.10 10.34 -13.89
N SER A 145 6.84 10.23 -14.34
CA SER A 145 6.00 11.39 -14.65
C SER A 145 5.59 12.17 -13.40
N ARG A 146 5.58 11.52 -12.22
CA ARG A 146 5.16 12.10 -10.96
C ARG A 146 3.79 12.77 -11.05
N LEU A 147 2.79 12.02 -11.51
CA LEU A 147 1.40 12.49 -11.61
C LEU A 147 0.47 11.70 -10.67
N GLY A 148 -0.48 12.42 -10.10
CA GLY A 148 -1.56 11.88 -9.31
C GLY A 148 -2.74 12.86 -9.28
N TYR A 149 -3.77 12.50 -8.55
CA TYR A 149 -4.97 13.31 -8.37
C TYR A 149 -5.54 13.11 -6.96
N VAL A 150 -6.35 14.07 -6.53
CA VAL A 150 -7.14 13.97 -5.29
C VAL A 150 -8.61 14.22 -5.64
N VAL A 151 -9.48 13.43 -5.03
CA VAL A 151 -10.94 13.59 -5.09
C VAL A 151 -11.46 13.76 -3.67
N ALA A 152 -12.08 14.90 -3.40
CA ALA A 152 -12.69 15.21 -2.12
C ALA A 152 -13.91 16.14 -2.32
N ASP A 153 -14.57 16.54 -1.25
CA ASP A 153 -15.56 17.60 -1.32
C ASP A 153 -14.91 18.96 -1.64
N THR A 154 -15.74 19.96 -1.98
CA THR A 154 -15.27 21.26 -2.47
C THR A 154 -14.46 22.04 -1.42
N GLU A 155 -14.86 21.98 -0.15
CA GLU A 155 -14.18 22.71 0.93
C GLU A 155 -12.79 22.09 1.18
N THR A 156 -12.72 20.78 1.31
CA THR A 156 -11.46 20.05 1.43
C THR A 156 -10.52 20.29 0.25
N ILE A 157 -11.04 20.25 -0.99
CA ILE A 157 -10.21 20.56 -2.18
C ILE A 157 -9.68 21.99 -2.11
N GLN A 158 -10.46 22.98 -1.64
CA GLN A 158 -9.97 24.34 -1.51
C GLN A 158 -8.82 24.44 -0.51
N HIS A 159 -8.92 23.79 0.66
CA HIS A 159 -7.84 23.75 1.63
C HIS A 159 -6.56 23.11 1.04
N LEU A 160 -6.70 22.00 0.33
CA LEU A 160 -5.55 21.34 -0.31
C LEU A 160 -4.92 22.20 -1.42
N VAL A 161 -5.73 22.96 -2.18
CA VAL A 161 -5.26 23.90 -3.21
C VAL A 161 -4.49 25.05 -2.58
N ASP A 162 -4.97 25.61 -1.47
CA ASP A 162 -4.30 26.70 -0.76
C ASP A 162 -2.94 26.26 -0.23
N VAL A 163 -2.86 25.08 0.41
CA VAL A 163 -1.62 24.47 0.88
C VAL A 163 -0.67 24.19 -0.29
N LYS A 164 -1.17 23.58 -1.39
CA LYS A 164 -0.36 23.29 -2.56
C LYS A 164 0.17 24.56 -3.22
N SER A 165 -0.63 25.59 -3.31
CA SER A 165 -0.23 26.89 -3.88
C SER A 165 0.92 27.51 -3.10
N ALA A 166 0.90 27.39 -1.77
CA ALA A 166 1.97 27.87 -0.89
C ALA A 166 3.24 26.97 -0.95
N THR A 167 3.08 25.67 -1.27
CA THR A 167 4.19 24.71 -1.25
C THR A 167 4.96 24.68 -2.57
N ASN A 168 4.29 24.50 -3.70
CA ASN A 168 4.93 24.34 -5.02
C ASN A 168 4.13 24.90 -6.20
N SER A 169 3.10 25.69 -5.94
CA SER A 169 2.20 26.32 -6.91
C SER A 169 1.39 25.35 -7.75
N HIS A 170 2.04 24.47 -8.53
CA HIS A 170 1.37 23.49 -9.39
C HIS A 170 2.27 22.31 -9.76
N THR A 171 1.68 21.21 -10.16
CA THR A 171 2.38 20.06 -10.76
C THR A 171 2.85 20.41 -12.18
N SER A 172 4.01 19.92 -12.58
CA SER A 172 4.60 20.16 -13.91
C SER A 172 3.60 19.91 -15.05
N MET A 173 3.50 20.86 -15.99
CA MET A 173 2.56 20.79 -17.12
C MET A 173 2.93 19.74 -18.17
N LEU A 174 4.23 19.53 -18.42
CA LEU A 174 4.67 18.60 -19.46
C LEU A 174 4.18 17.16 -19.23
N PRO A 175 4.38 16.54 -18.03
CA PRO A 175 3.82 15.21 -17.76
C PRO A 175 2.29 15.18 -17.82
N GLN A 176 1.59 16.25 -17.43
CA GLN A 176 0.13 16.31 -17.52
C GLN A 176 -0.34 16.25 -18.97
N ILE A 177 0.29 17.01 -19.88
CA ILE A 177 -0.02 17.00 -21.31
C ILE A 177 0.27 15.62 -21.91
N LEU A 178 1.41 15.02 -21.59
CA LEU A 178 1.78 13.69 -22.09
C LEU A 178 0.78 12.62 -21.63
N CYS A 179 0.38 12.66 -20.37
CA CYS A 179 -0.61 11.74 -19.81
C CYS A 179 -1.98 11.94 -20.48
N ALA A 180 -2.43 13.18 -20.64
CA ALA A 180 -3.67 13.49 -21.34
C ALA A 180 -3.68 13.00 -22.78
N GLU A 181 -2.58 13.21 -23.55
CA GLU A 181 -2.45 12.71 -24.91
C GLU A 181 -2.41 11.18 -24.97
N PHE A 182 -1.80 10.50 -23.98
CA PHE A 182 -1.78 9.04 -23.89
C PHE A 182 -3.21 8.48 -23.79
N PHE A 183 -4.06 9.04 -22.94
CA PHE A 183 -5.46 8.64 -22.84
C PHE A 183 -6.28 9.03 -24.07
N LYS A 184 -6.13 10.27 -24.55
CA LYS A 184 -6.87 10.81 -25.70
C LYS A 184 -6.61 10.02 -26.99
N ARG A 185 -5.38 9.53 -27.19
CA ARG A 185 -5.00 8.69 -28.33
C ARG A 185 -5.45 7.24 -28.22
N GLY A 186 -6.12 6.87 -27.14
CA GLY A 186 -6.57 5.50 -26.90
C GLY A 186 -5.45 4.50 -26.63
N CYS A 187 -4.28 4.95 -26.17
CA CYS A 187 -3.15 4.06 -25.88
C CYS A 187 -3.40 3.25 -24.58
N TYR A 188 -4.21 3.77 -23.66
CA TYR A 188 -4.40 3.18 -22.34
C TYR A 188 -4.94 1.74 -22.37
N PRO A 189 -6.02 1.36 -23.09
CA PRO A 189 -6.58 0.02 -22.98
C PRO A 189 -5.58 -1.10 -23.33
N ALA A 190 -4.84 -0.94 -24.42
CA ALA A 190 -3.84 -1.93 -24.83
C ALA A 190 -2.66 -2.00 -23.87
N HIS A 191 -2.20 -0.84 -23.37
CA HIS A 191 -1.15 -0.76 -22.36
C HIS A 191 -1.59 -1.39 -21.03
N HIS A 192 -2.79 -1.08 -20.56
CA HIS A 192 -3.38 -1.63 -19.34
C HIS A 192 -3.47 -3.16 -19.41
N GLN A 193 -4.00 -3.71 -20.50
CA GLN A 193 -4.06 -5.16 -20.68
C GLN A 193 -2.67 -5.80 -20.64
N MET A 194 -1.69 -5.19 -21.32
CA MET A 194 -0.30 -5.67 -21.35
C MET A 194 0.33 -5.71 -19.95
N ILE A 195 0.19 -4.65 -19.14
CA ILE A 195 0.78 -4.60 -17.80
C ILE A 195 0.05 -5.57 -16.83
N CYS A 196 -1.27 -5.68 -16.91
CA CYS A 196 -2.02 -6.63 -16.09
C CYS A 196 -1.65 -8.08 -16.41
N ASP A 197 -1.49 -8.44 -17.69
CA ASP A 197 -1.05 -9.77 -18.10
C ASP A 197 0.39 -10.06 -17.67
N LEU A 198 1.28 -9.07 -17.75
CA LEU A 198 2.66 -9.19 -17.28
C LEU A 198 2.73 -9.45 -15.78
N TYR A 199 2.04 -8.62 -14.98
CA TYR A 199 2.08 -8.75 -13.52
C TYR A 199 1.34 -10.00 -13.03
N ARG A 200 0.27 -10.44 -13.69
CA ARG A 200 -0.39 -11.72 -13.41
C ARG A 200 0.59 -12.88 -13.50
N ARG A 201 1.33 -13.00 -14.63
CA ARG A 201 2.31 -14.09 -14.80
C ARG A 201 3.40 -14.04 -13.73
N ARG A 202 3.95 -12.86 -13.44
CA ARG A 202 4.99 -12.71 -12.41
C ARG A 202 4.48 -13.04 -11.02
N ARG A 203 3.26 -12.62 -10.67
CA ARG A 203 2.60 -13.03 -9.42
C ARG A 203 2.49 -14.54 -9.32
N ASP A 204 1.97 -15.18 -10.37
CA ASP A 204 1.73 -16.63 -10.39
C ASP A 204 3.05 -17.41 -10.19
N VAL A 205 4.12 -17.00 -10.88
CA VAL A 205 5.46 -17.59 -10.67
C VAL A 205 5.96 -17.35 -9.25
N MET A 206 5.78 -16.13 -8.70
CA MET A 206 6.19 -15.83 -7.32
C MET A 206 5.50 -16.73 -6.31
N LEU A 207 4.17 -16.85 -6.37
CA LEU A 207 3.39 -17.62 -5.41
C LEU A 207 3.69 -19.12 -5.53
N GLN A 208 3.73 -19.67 -6.75
CA GLN A 208 4.11 -21.07 -6.99
C GLN A 208 5.53 -21.39 -6.49
N SER A 209 6.44 -20.45 -6.63
CA SER A 209 7.82 -20.61 -6.16
C SER A 209 7.89 -20.59 -4.63
N ILE A 210 7.11 -19.71 -3.96
CA ILE A 210 7.00 -19.70 -2.50
C ILE A 210 6.46 -21.04 -2.00
N ASP A 211 5.36 -21.52 -2.57
CA ASP A 211 4.75 -22.82 -2.20
C ASP A 211 5.73 -23.99 -2.38
N ARG A 212 6.57 -23.93 -3.41
CA ARG A 212 7.51 -25.00 -3.74
C ARG A 212 8.79 -25.02 -2.93
N TYR A 213 9.34 -23.85 -2.61
CA TYR A 213 10.70 -23.73 -2.09
C TYR A 213 10.80 -23.23 -0.66
N PHE A 214 9.75 -22.58 -0.14
CA PHE A 214 9.75 -22.13 1.25
C PHE A 214 9.36 -23.26 2.20
N PRO A 215 9.77 -23.20 3.47
CA PRO A 215 9.48 -24.26 4.43
C PRO A 215 7.98 -24.41 4.71
N ALA A 216 7.59 -25.63 5.10
CA ALA A 216 6.23 -25.90 5.55
C ALA A 216 5.83 -24.96 6.71
N GLY A 217 4.58 -24.49 6.70
CA GLY A 217 4.08 -23.51 7.67
C GLY A 217 4.29 -22.04 7.26
N THR A 218 4.96 -21.77 6.13
CA THR A 218 4.95 -20.44 5.53
C THR A 218 3.54 -20.08 5.08
N LYS A 219 3.09 -18.87 5.41
CA LYS A 219 1.85 -18.28 4.89
C LYS A 219 2.18 -17.13 3.96
N HIS A 220 1.37 -16.93 2.93
CA HIS A 220 1.50 -15.77 2.07
C HIS A 220 0.13 -15.27 1.61
N SER A 221 0.03 -13.99 1.27
CA SER A 221 -1.16 -13.42 0.62
C SER A 221 -1.23 -13.87 -0.84
N ASN A 222 -2.46 -13.96 -1.37
CA ASN A 222 -2.72 -14.25 -2.78
C ASN A 222 -3.46 -13.07 -3.40
N PRO A 223 -2.75 -12.01 -3.85
CA PRO A 223 -3.36 -10.78 -4.31
C PRO A 223 -4.02 -10.94 -5.69
N ASP A 224 -5.20 -10.35 -5.86
CA ASP A 224 -5.90 -10.24 -7.14
C ASP A 224 -5.35 -9.15 -8.07
N GLY A 225 -4.38 -8.40 -7.59
CA GLY A 225 -3.76 -7.27 -8.29
C GLY A 225 -2.55 -6.70 -7.56
N GLY A 226 -2.13 -5.51 -7.94
CA GLY A 226 -0.99 -4.84 -7.32
C GLY A 226 0.36 -5.43 -7.69
N LEU A 227 1.34 -5.28 -6.83
CA LEU A 227 2.74 -5.61 -7.12
C LEU A 227 3.44 -6.41 -6.00
N PHE A 228 2.72 -6.77 -4.92
CA PHE A 228 3.31 -7.31 -3.70
C PHE A 228 2.59 -8.55 -3.20
N THR A 229 3.34 -9.45 -2.58
CA THR A 229 2.82 -10.48 -1.69
C THR A 229 3.46 -10.32 -0.32
N TRP A 230 2.67 -10.56 0.72
CA TRP A 230 3.10 -10.59 2.11
C TRP A 230 3.34 -12.01 2.53
N VAL A 231 4.51 -12.28 3.08
CA VAL A 231 4.92 -13.61 3.51
C VAL A 231 5.17 -13.61 5.00
N GLU A 232 4.63 -14.60 5.70
CA GLU A 232 4.85 -14.88 7.11
C GLU A 232 5.58 -16.22 7.24
N LEU A 233 6.83 -16.19 7.75
CA LEU A 233 7.66 -17.37 7.95
C LEU A 233 7.31 -18.09 9.25
N PRO A 234 7.45 -19.43 9.32
CA PRO A 234 7.28 -20.16 10.55
C PRO A 234 8.36 -19.80 11.58
N GLY A 235 7.97 -19.87 12.83
CA GLY A 235 8.68 -19.74 14.08
C GLY A 235 10.07 -19.12 14.15
N GLY A 236 10.17 -17.91 14.72
CA GLY A 236 11.42 -17.37 15.25
C GLY A 236 12.43 -16.79 14.26
N ILE A 237 12.15 -16.80 12.97
CA ILE A 237 13.04 -16.20 11.95
C ILE A 237 12.88 -14.68 11.99
N ASP A 238 14.00 -13.97 12.20
CA ASP A 238 14.06 -12.52 12.06
C ASP A 238 14.37 -12.16 10.60
N THR A 239 13.39 -11.57 9.91
CA THR A 239 13.52 -11.20 8.50
C THR A 239 14.46 -10.03 8.26
N SER A 240 14.75 -9.19 9.26
CA SER A 240 15.77 -8.13 9.15
C SER A 240 17.18 -8.74 9.09
N ALA A 241 17.47 -9.71 9.97
CA ALA A 241 18.73 -10.45 9.92
C ALA A 241 18.83 -11.31 8.65
N LEU A 242 17.72 -11.94 8.23
CA LEU A 242 17.65 -12.71 6.99
C LEU A 242 17.92 -11.84 5.75
N LEU A 243 17.38 -10.62 5.68
CA LEU A 243 17.62 -9.67 4.60
C LEU A 243 19.11 -9.31 4.49
N GLN A 244 19.75 -9.01 5.62
CA GLN A 244 21.18 -8.68 5.64
C GLN A 244 22.01 -9.83 5.06
N GLU A 245 21.74 -11.06 5.46
CA GLU A 245 22.47 -12.23 4.97
C GLU A 245 22.16 -12.51 3.50
N SER A 246 20.87 -12.54 3.11
CA SER A 246 20.45 -12.88 1.75
C SER A 246 20.94 -11.86 0.71
N SER A 247 21.09 -10.59 1.08
CA SER A 247 21.57 -9.54 0.17
C SER A 247 23.09 -9.47 0.06
N THR A 248 23.84 -9.95 1.07
CA THR A 248 25.30 -9.93 1.09
C THR A 248 25.96 -11.24 0.66
N ASP A 249 25.26 -12.36 0.78
CA ASP A 249 25.74 -13.65 0.30
C ASP A 249 25.63 -13.77 -1.23
N PRO A 250 26.75 -13.84 -1.98
CA PRO A 250 26.70 -13.96 -3.45
C PRO A 250 25.98 -15.21 -3.97
N ALA A 251 25.87 -16.26 -3.14
CA ALA A 251 25.15 -17.47 -3.51
C ALA A 251 23.62 -17.30 -3.44
N VAL A 252 23.14 -16.35 -2.63
CA VAL A 252 21.72 -16.01 -2.50
C VAL A 252 21.39 -14.80 -3.33
N ASN A 253 21.97 -13.64 -3.03
CA ASN A 253 21.84 -12.36 -3.73
C ASN A 253 20.36 -11.99 -4.00
N VAL A 254 19.54 -12.01 -2.95
CA VAL A 254 18.10 -11.66 -2.99
C VAL A 254 17.80 -10.61 -1.96
N ALA A 255 17.10 -9.54 -2.39
CA ALA A 255 16.57 -8.52 -1.52
C ALA A 255 15.03 -8.56 -1.47
N PHE A 256 14.49 -8.36 -0.29
CA PHE A 256 13.07 -8.17 0.00
C PHE A 256 12.92 -7.01 0.99
N VAL A 257 11.73 -6.72 1.48
CA VAL A 257 11.57 -5.73 2.56
C VAL A 257 11.13 -6.46 3.83
N ALA A 258 11.91 -6.31 4.90
CA ALA A 258 11.61 -6.91 6.20
C ALA A 258 10.31 -6.35 6.79
N GLY A 259 9.53 -7.21 7.45
CA GLY A 259 8.16 -6.91 7.83
C GLY A 259 8.00 -5.96 9.00
N GLU A 260 8.93 -5.97 9.95
CA GLU A 260 8.82 -5.13 11.17
C GLU A 260 8.64 -3.64 10.86
N GLY A 261 9.30 -3.13 9.79
CA GLY A 261 9.21 -1.73 9.40
C GLY A 261 7.82 -1.26 8.91
N PHE A 262 6.90 -2.18 8.62
CA PHE A 262 5.53 -1.86 8.19
C PHE A 262 4.53 -1.73 9.37
N PHE A 263 4.98 -1.93 10.60
CA PHE A 263 4.15 -1.76 11.80
C PHE A 263 4.53 -0.48 12.53
N SER A 264 3.53 0.37 12.81
CA SER A 264 3.72 1.65 13.49
C SER A 264 4.14 1.51 14.95
N ASP A 265 3.63 0.47 15.64
CA ASP A 265 3.82 0.29 17.07
C ASP A 265 5.23 -0.15 17.47
N ARG A 266 6.05 -0.60 16.51
CA ARG A 266 7.47 -1.02 16.69
C ARG A 266 7.70 -1.93 17.91
N ASP A 267 6.71 -2.73 18.27
CA ASP A 267 6.70 -3.66 19.41
C ASP A 267 7.23 -5.06 19.08
N GLY A 268 7.84 -5.19 17.91
CA GLY A 268 8.37 -6.46 17.38
C GLY A 268 7.36 -7.26 16.55
N GLN A 269 6.20 -6.69 16.24
CA GLN A 269 5.28 -7.28 15.26
C GLN A 269 5.95 -7.38 13.89
N GLY A 270 5.60 -8.41 13.14
CA GLY A 270 6.09 -8.60 11.77
C GLY A 270 7.56 -9.01 11.64
N LYS A 271 8.27 -9.35 12.73
CA LYS A 271 9.68 -9.80 12.66
C LYS A 271 9.89 -11.00 11.77
N ASN A 272 8.91 -11.92 11.73
CA ASN A 272 8.92 -13.10 10.86
C ASN A 272 8.24 -12.87 9.51
N CYS A 273 7.85 -11.63 9.21
CA CYS A 273 7.16 -11.26 7.98
C CYS A 273 8.08 -10.58 6.98
N MET A 274 7.75 -10.65 5.70
CA MET A 274 8.42 -9.89 4.64
C MET A 274 7.45 -9.52 3.52
N ARG A 275 7.73 -8.39 2.87
CA ARG A 275 7.09 -8.04 1.60
C ARG A 275 7.98 -8.46 0.44
N MET A 276 7.46 -9.27 -0.46
CA MET A 276 8.08 -9.61 -1.73
C MET A 276 7.41 -8.86 -2.88
N SER A 277 8.20 -8.38 -3.84
CA SER A 277 7.72 -7.63 -5.01
C SER A 277 8.02 -8.40 -6.29
N PHE A 278 7.01 -8.58 -7.12
CA PHE A 278 7.12 -9.18 -8.44
C PHE A 278 7.03 -8.15 -9.59
N GLY A 279 6.98 -6.87 -9.25
CA GLY A 279 6.72 -5.81 -10.24
C GLY A 279 7.85 -5.57 -11.25
N ASN A 280 9.12 -5.77 -10.88
CA ASN A 280 10.25 -5.36 -11.71
C ASN A 280 11.23 -6.49 -12.06
N THR A 281 10.93 -7.74 -11.71
CA THR A 281 11.82 -8.88 -11.92
C THR A 281 11.23 -9.82 -12.96
N PRO A 282 12.00 -10.30 -13.96
CA PRO A 282 11.58 -11.32 -14.92
C PRO A 282 11.21 -12.65 -14.22
N GLU A 283 10.34 -13.44 -14.84
CA GLU A 283 9.76 -14.66 -14.25
C GLU A 283 10.82 -15.69 -13.86
N ASP A 284 11.84 -15.92 -14.71
CA ASP A 284 12.96 -16.82 -14.46
C ASP A 284 13.82 -16.40 -13.26
N LEU A 285 14.05 -15.10 -13.10
CA LEU A 285 14.78 -14.55 -11.95
C LEU A 285 13.93 -14.57 -10.68
N ILE A 286 12.60 -14.45 -10.78
CA ILE A 286 11.70 -14.61 -9.63
C ILE A 286 11.81 -16.05 -9.08
N GLU A 287 11.66 -17.08 -9.94
CA GLU A 287 11.73 -18.47 -9.50
C GLU A 287 13.10 -18.79 -8.88
N GLU A 288 14.19 -18.40 -9.55
CA GLU A 288 15.54 -18.67 -9.04
C GLU A 288 15.83 -17.91 -7.74
N GLY A 289 15.42 -16.66 -7.63
CA GLY A 289 15.59 -15.87 -6.40
C GLY A 289 14.82 -16.48 -5.23
N VAL A 290 13.57 -16.86 -5.44
CA VAL A 290 12.75 -17.52 -4.40
C VAL A 290 13.36 -18.89 -4.01
N ARG A 291 13.86 -19.66 -4.97
CA ARG A 291 14.54 -20.94 -4.71
C ARG A 291 15.78 -20.77 -3.81
N ARG A 292 16.64 -19.78 -4.10
CA ARG A 292 17.83 -19.48 -3.30
C ARG A 292 17.47 -19.02 -1.90
N LEU A 293 16.52 -18.08 -1.80
CA LEU A 293 16.04 -17.57 -0.52
C LEU A 293 15.40 -18.67 0.31
N GLY A 294 14.59 -19.55 -0.29
CA GLY A 294 13.99 -20.71 0.36
C GLY A 294 15.05 -21.67 0.94
N GLY A 295 16.13 -21.93 0.18
CA GLY A 295 17.25 -22.73 0.66
C GLY A 295 17.93 -22.13 1.90
N LEU A 296 18.13 -20.80 1.91
CA LEU A 296 18.68 -20.10 3.08
C LEU A 296 17.73 -20.19 4.27
N ILE A 297 16.42 -19.95 4.08
CA ILE A 297 15.40 -20.03 5.14
C ILE A 297 15.38 -21.44 5.76
N CYS A 298 15.32 -22.50 4.93
CA CYS A 298 15.32 -23.87 5.38
C CYS A 298 16.58 -24.23 6.19
N SER A 299 17.75 -23.71 5.81
CA SER A 299 19.00 -23.92 6.54
C SER A 299 19.00 -23.34 7.95
N LYS A 300 18.21 -22.29 8.19
CA LYS A 300 18.08 -21.64 9.50
C LYS A 300 17.12 -22.39 10.44
N LEU A 301 16.10 -23.04 9.88
CA LEU A 301 15.13 -23.82 10.67
C LEU A 301 15.67 -25.17 11.10
N ASN A 302 16.73 -25.68 10.43
CA ASN A 302 17.34 -26.96 10.73
C ASN A 302 18.52 -26.82 11.71
N LYS A 303 18.84 -25.64 12.18
CA LYS A 303 19.83 -25.35 13.23
C LYS A 303 19.17 -25.17 14.59
#